data_7bf6818a44d631e879d372c94b77a79d
#
_entry.id   7bf6818a44d631e879d372c94b77a79d
#
_cell.length_a   1.000
_cell.length_b   1.000
_cell.length_c   1.000
_cell.angle_alpha   90.00
_cell.angle_beta   90.00
_cell.angle_gamma   90.00
#
_symmetry.space_group_name_H-M   'P 1'
#
loop_
_entity.id
_entity.type
_entity.pdbx_description
1 polymer ?
#
loop_
_entity_poly.entity_id
_entity_poly.type
_entity_poly.pdbx_seq_one_letter_code
_entity_poly.pdbx_strand_id
1 'polypeptide(L)'
;MQHAAELGLTEAITELYYSFEYNFYGAGFGEHDSNQGNAWLFFHGTDGRLLGQEIPGQGTLGQQFHLLQPAIHGGRILGLPGRILIALLGVAIAVLSVTGVVIWWRKLSARRQAAARRGAMAE
;
A
#
# COMPACT_ATOMS: atom_id res chain seq x y z
N MET A 1 -24.91 10.77 4.28
CA MET A 1 -25.06 11.77 3.21
C MET A 1 -25.06 13.21 3.74
N GLN A 2 -25.80 13.56 4.79
CA GLN A 2 -25.82 14.94 5.34
C GLN A 2 -24.43 15.45 5.72
N HIS A 3 -23.64 14.68 6.48
CA HIS A 3 -22.28 15.09 6.89
C HIS A 3 -21.30 15.26 5.71
N ALA A 4 -21.44 14.47 4.65
CA ALA A 4 -20.60 14.62 3.45
C ALA A 4 -20.90 15.96 2.73
N ALA A 5 -22.19 16.32 2.62
CA ALA A 5 -22.62 17.57 2.02
C ALA A 5 -22.18 18.80 2.84
N GLU A 6 -22.22 18.73 4.16
CA GLU A 6 -21.74 19.80 5.07
C GLU A 6 -20.23 20.04 4.94
N LEU A 7 -19.47 18.99 4.59
CA LEU A 7 -18.02 19.06 4.37
C LEU A 7 -17.65 19.38 2.92
N GLY A 8 -18.62 19.63 2.06
CA GLY A 8 -18.40 19.94 0.65
C GLY A 8 -17.97 18.74 -0.20
N LEU A 9 -18.13 17.51 0.31
CA LEU A 9 -17.83 16.28 -0.41
C LEU A 9 -19.02 15.97 -1.35
N THR A 10 -18.91 16.42 -2.58
CA THR A 10 -19.93 16.22 -3.65
C THR A 10 -19.66 14.97 -4.48
N GLU A 11 -18.50 14.35 -4.30
CA GLU A 11 -18.10 13.16 -5.04
C GLU A 11 -18.85 11.92 -4.54
N ALA A 12 -18.98 10.92 -5.42
CA ALA A 12 -19.59 9.65 -5.06
C ALA A 12 -18.73 8.88 -4.07
N ILE A 13 -19.39 8.07 -3.21
CA ILE A 13 -18.69 7.08 -2.40
C ILE A 13 -18.15 6.01 -3.36
N THR A 14 -16.83 5.84 -3.40
CA THR A 14 -16.14 4.85 -4.23
C THR A 14 -15.71 3.63 -3.45
N GLU A 15 -15.53 3.78 -2.14
CA GLU A 15 -15.15 2.70 -1.24
C GLU A 15 -15.99 2.72 0.02
N LEU A 16 -16.38 1.53 0.47
CA LEU A 16 -17.07 1.34 1.74
C LEU A 16 -16.51 0.08 2.39
N TYR A 17 -16.03 0.18 3.62
CA TYR A 17 -15.62 -0.99 4.38
C TYR A 17 -16.13 -0.94 5.81
N TYR A 18 -16.19 -2.11 6.45
CA TYR A 18 -16.54 -2.25 7.85
C TYR A 18 -15.42 -2.94 8.63
N SER A 19 -14.99 -2.32 9.73
CA SER A 19 -14.03 -2.88 10.65
C SER A 19 -14.77 -3.59 11.80
N PHE A 20 -14.67 -4.92 11.82
CA PHE A 20 -15.26 -5.74 12.90
C PHE A 20 -14.58 -5.50 14.25
N GLU A 21 -13.27 -5.28 14.25
CA GLU A 21 -12.48 -5.13 15.47
C GLU A 21 -12.83 -3.84 16.21
N TYR A 22 -13.07 -2.77 15.47
CA TYR A 22 -13.31 -1.43 16.04
C TYR A 22 -14.74 -0.96 15.87
N ASN A 23 -15.62 -1.77 15.28
CA ASN A 23 -17.02 -1.50 15.05
C ASN A 23 -17.29 -0.14 14.40
N PHE A 24 -16.66 0.11 13.24
CA PHE A 24 -16.91 1.32 12.46
C PHE A 24 -16.98 1.05 10.95
N TYR A 25 -17.68 1.93 10.25
CA TYR A 25 -17.71 2.00 8.79
C TYR A 25 -16.77 3.10 8.32
N GLY A 26 -15.95 2.82 7.31
CA GLY A 26 -15.17 3.81 6.57
C GLY A 26 -15.78 4.01 5.18
N ALA A 27 -16.09 5.26 4.83
CA ALA A 27 -16.56 5.64 3.51
C ALA A 27 -15.53 6.54 2.82
N GLY A 28 -14.99 6.10 1.69
CA GLY A 28 -14.05 6.81 0.85
C GLY A 28 -14.76 7.54 -0.29
N PHE A 29 -14.39 8.78 -0.52
CA PHE A 29 -14.92 9.67 -1.55
C PHE A 29 -13.85 10.03 -2.57
N GLY A 30 -14.22 10.14 -3.83
CA GLY A 30 -13.32 10.52 -4.92
C GLY A 30 -12.76 9.34 -5.70
N GLU A 31 -12.02 9.64 -6.74
CA GLU A 31 -11.43 8.61 -7.59
C GLU A 31 -10.19 7.98 -6.94
N HIS A 32 -10.06 6.68 -7.08
CA HIS A 32 -8.92 5.88 -6.60
C HIS A 32 -7.56 6.38 -7.12
N ASP A 33 -7.59 7.15 -8.20
CA ASP A 33 -6.43 7.71 -8.90
C ASP A 33 -6.09 9.15 -8.50
N SER A 34 -6.71 9.70 -7.44
CA SER A 34 -6.41 11.06 -7.00
C SER A 34 -4.94 11.20 -6.60
N ASN A 35 -4.30 12.29 -7.01
CA ASN A 35 -2.90 12.58 -6.68
C ASN A 35 -2.70 13.01 -5.23
N GLN A 36 -3.78 13.33 -4.53
CA GLN A 36 -3.76 13.88 -3.16
C GLN A 36 -4.30 12.90 -2.11
N GLY A 37 -4.71 11.70 -2.52
CA GLY A 37 -5.43 10.75 -1.68
C GLY A 37 -6.95 11.01 -1.70
N ASN A 38 -7.71 10.08 -1.13
CA ASN A 38 -9.17 10.15 -1.06
C ASN A 38 -9.60 10.75 0.28
N ALA A 39 -10.73 11.46 0.29
CA ALA A 39 -11.36 11.87 1.53
C ALA A 39 -12.05 10.65 2.19
N TRP A 40 -11.92 10.53 3.49
CA TRP A 40 -12.51 9.44 4.27
C TRP A 40 -13.38 9.98 5.39
N LEU A 41 -14.55 9.38 5.57
CA LEU A 41 -15.42 9.58 6.73
C LEU A 41 -15.59 8.27 7.47
N PHE A 42 -15.50 8.32 8.80
CA PHE A 42 -15.62 7.16 9.67
C PHE A 42 -16.87 7.29 10.54
N PHE A 43 -17.71 6.26 10.50
CA PHE A 43 -18.99 6.23 11.21
C PHE A 43 -19.04 5.05 12.17
N HIS A 44 -19.59 5.27 13.35
CA HIS A 44 -19.76 4.19 14.33
C HIS A 44 -20.74 3.13 13.83
N GLY A 45 -20.38 1.84 14.01
CA GLY A 45 -21.10 0.72 13.40
C GLY A 45 -22.51 0.49 13.90
N THR A 46 -22.85 0.96 15.11
CA THR A 46 -24.16 0.71 15.73
C THR A 46 -25.14 1.88 15.52
N ASP A 47 -24.67 3.11 15.71
CA ASP A 47 -25.54 4.30 15.71
C ASP A 47 -25.29 5.25 14.52
N GLY A 48 -24.27 4.97 13.70
CA GLY A 48 -23.95 5.75 12.51
C GLY A 48 -23.43 7.17 12.79
N ARG A 49 -23.07 7.49 14.03
CA ARG A 49 -22.48 8.81 14.35
C ARG A 49 -21.12 8.95 13.72
N LEU A 50 -20.76 10.16 13.29
CA LEU A 50 -19.44 10.46 12.76
C LEU A 50 -18.38 10.34 13.87
N LEU A 51 -17.38 9.49 13.66
CA LEU A 51 -16.26 9.27 14.57
C LEU A 51 -15.06 10.15 14.20
N GLY A 52 -14.87 10.40 12.92
CA GLY A 52 -13.74 11.15 12.43
C GLY A 52 -13.77 11.33 10.92
N GLN A 53 -12.84 12.13 10.44
CA GLN A 53 -12.68 12.41 9.01
C GLN A 53 -11.21 12.58 8.66
N GLU A 54 -10.84 12.17 7.45
CA GLU A 54 -9.55 12.43 6.84
C GLU A 54 -9.80 13.09 5.49
N ILE A 55 -9.49 14.37 5.38
CA ILE A 55 -9.72 15.16 4.16
C ILE A 55 -8.37 15.64 3.65
N PRO A 56 -8.03 15.41 2.35
CA PRO A 56 -6.80 15.92 1.75
C PRO A 56 -6.64 17.42 1.96
N GLY A 57 -5.46 17.83 2.40
CA GLY A 57 -5.17 19.23 2.70
C GLY A 57 -5.66 19.73 4.05
N GLN A 58 -6.37 18.93 4.84
CA GLN A 58 -6.85 19.26 6.18
C GLN A 58 -6.20 18.39 7.25
N GLY A 59 -6.21 18.83 8.49
CA GLY A 59 -5.66 18.09 9.62
C GLY A 59 -4.17 18.32 9.87
N THR A 60 -3.57 17.42 10.64
CA THR A 60 -2.15 17.47 11.01
C THR A 60 -1.24 17.04 9.86
N LEU A 61 0.05 17.44 9.91
CA LEU A 61 1.05 16.99 8.92
C LEU A 61 1.15 15.47 8.84
N GLY A 62 1.00 14.77 9.97
CA GLY A 62 1.00 13.31 10.00
C GLY A 62 -0.17 12.69 9.25
N GLN A 63 -1.37 13.24 9.39
CA GLN A 63 -2.56 12.80 8.64
C GLN A 63 -2.40 13.07 7.15
N GLN A 64 -1.91 14.23 6.77
CA GLN A 64 -1.65 14.56 5.36
C GLN A 64 -0.60 13.63 4.76
N PHE A 65 0.47 13.34 5.49
CA PHE A 65 1.48 12.38 5.03
C PHE A 65 0.88 10.98 4.84
N HIS A 66 0.04 10.51 5.78
CA HIS A 66 -0.65 9.23 5.67
C HIS A 66 -1.51 9.16 4.40
N LEU A 67 -2.31 10.20 4.13
CA LEU A 67 -3.15 10.28 2.93
C LEU A 67 -2.34 10.31 1.62
N LEU A 68 -1.13 10.87 1.64
CA LEU A 68 -0.24 10.94 0.48
C LEU A 68 0.53 9.64 0.23
N GLN A 69 0.67 8.75 1.22
CA GLN A 69 1.45 7.52 1.08
C GLN A 69 1.07 6.67 -0.13
N PRO A 70 -0.22 6.37 -0.41
CA PRO A 70 -0.59 5.58 -1.59
C PRO A 70 -0.23 6.27 -2.90
N ALA A 71 -0.34 7.61 -2.94
CA ALA A 71 0.01 8.40 -4.13
C ALA A 71 1.53 8.43 -4.36
N ILE A 72 2.32 8.53 -3.29
CA ILE A 72 3.79 8.45 -3.34
C ILE A 72 4.21 7.05 -3.79
N HIS A 73 3.70 6.02 -3.13
CA HIS A 73 4.05 4.63 -3.40
C HIS A 73 3.69 4.19 -4.83
N GLY A 74 2.56 4.65 -5.34
CA GLY A 74 2.13 4.42 -6.72
C GLY A 74 2.78 5.34 -7.77
N GLY A 75 3.64 6.28 -7.36
CA GLY A 75 4.26 7.27 -8.25
C GLY A 75 3.28 8.29 -8.84
N ARG A 76 2.05 8.36 -8.31
CA ARG A 76 0.97 9.21 -8.84
C ARG A 76 1.23 10.70 -8.68
N ILE A 77 1.98 11.10 -7.64
CA ILE A 77 2.36 12.51 -7.38
C ILE A 77 3.06 13.14 -8.58
N LEU A 78 3.90 12.38 -9.31
CA LEU A 78 4.60 12.84 -10.51
C LEU A 78 3.83 12.50 -11.80
N GLY A 79 2.57 12.04 -11.70
CA GLY A 79 1.77 11.64 -12.85
C GLY A 79 2.37 10.44 -13.60
N LEU A 80 2.30 10.46 -14.93
CA LEU A 80 2.78 9.37 -15.78
C LEU A 80 4.27 9.07 -15.62
N PRO A 81 5.19 10.05 -15.57
CA PRO A 81 6.62 9.79 -15.31
C PRO A 81 6.87 9.06 -13.99
N GLY A 82 6.16 9.41 -12.92
CA GLY A 82 6.30 8.73 -11.63
C GLY A 82 5.84 7.28 -11.69
N ARG A 83 4.73 6.99 -12.35
CA ARG A 83 4.22 5.62 -12.55
C ARG A 83 5.22 4.77 -13.33
N ILE A 84 5.84 5.31 -14.39
CA ILE A 84 6.88 4.64 -15.17
C ILE A 84 8.10 4.34 -14.29
N LEU A 85 8.55 5.31 -13.51
CA LEU A 85 9.69 5.15 -12.61
C LEU A 85 9.46 4.01 -11.59
N ILE A 86 8.29 3.99 -10.95
CA ILE A 86 7.94 2.92 -9.99
C ILE A 86 7.85 1.56 -10.69
N ALA A 87 7.30 1.49 -11.90
CA ALA A 87 7.26 0.24 -12.66
C ALA A 87 8.67 -0.28 -13.00
N LEU A 88 9.57 0.59 -13.45
CA LEU A 88 10.96 0.23 -13.73
C LEU A 88 11.69 -0.23 -12.45
N LEU A 89 11.47 0.44 -11.33
CA LEU A 89 12.00 0.03 -10.03
C LEU A 89 11.49 -1.36 -9.63
N GLY A 90 10.20 -1.63 -9.83
CA GLY A 90 9.61 -2.95 -9.59
C GLY A 90 10.27 -4.05 -10.43
N VAL A 91 10.50 -3.80 -11.71
CA VAL A 91 11.23 -4.73 -12.60
C VAL A 91 12.65 -4.97 -12.11
N ALA A 92 13.38 -3.91 -11.73
CA ALA A 92 14.74 -4.03 -11.20
C ALA A 92 14.77 -4.89 -9.93
N ILE A 93 13.86 -4.67 -8.99
CA ILE A 93 13.73 -5.47 -7.77
C ILE A 93 13.42 -6.94 -8.11
N ALA A 94 12.53 -7.21 -9.06
CA ALA A 94 12.21 -8.55 -9.49
C ALA A 94 13.45 -9.28 -10.05
N VAL A 95 14.23 -8.62 -10.93
CA VAL A 95 15.49 -9.17 -11.47
C VAL A 95 16.48 -9.47 -10.35
N LEU A 96 16.68 -8.53 -9.42
CA LEU A 96 17.57 -8.73 -8.27
C LEU A 96 17.12 -9.90 -7.38
N SER A 97 15.83 -10.05 -7.17
CA SER A 97 15.27 -11.15 -6.38
C SER A 97 15.51 -12.50 -7.04
N VAL A 98 15.25 -12.62 -8.35
CA VAL A 98 15.52 -13.85 -9.11
C VAL A 98 17.00 -14.21 -9.10
N THR A 99 17.87 -13.23 -9.38
CA THR A 99 19.33 -13.46 -9.36
C THR A 99 19.82 -13.86 -7.97
N GLY A 100 19.29 -13.25 -6.91
CA GLY A 100 19.60 -13.61 -5.53
C GLY A 100 19.24 -15.08 -5.21
N VAL A 101 18.04 -15.51 -5.61
CA VAL A 101 17.60 -16.91 -5.46
C VAL A 101 18.48 -17.87 -6.23
N VAL A 102 18.86 -17.54 -7.48
CA VAL A 102 19.73 -18.38 -8.31
C VAL A 102 21.12 -18.53 -7.67
N ILE A 103 21.71 -17.43 -7.19
CA ILE A 103 23.02 -17.45 -6.52
C ILE A 103 22.95 -18.29 -5.24
N TRP A 104 21.91 -18.09 -4.42
CA TRP A 104 21.69 -18.86 -3.22
C TRP A 104 21.58 -20.35 -3.50
N TRP A 105 20.77 -20.75 -4.51
CA TRP A 105 20.60 -22.13 -4.92
C TRP A 105 21.92 -22.77 -5.38
N ARG A 106 22.67 -22.08 -6.24
CA ARG A 106 24.00 -22.55 -6.72
C ARG A 106 24.97 -22.78 -5.57
N LYS A 107 25.00 -21.84 -4.61
CA LYS A 107 25.86 -21.94 -3.41
C LYS A 107 25.44 -23.09 -2.51
N LEU A 108 24.14 -23.32 -2.34
CA LEU A 108 23.62 -24.46 -1.57
C LEU A 108 23.99 -25.79 -2.23
N SER A 109 23.82 -25.93 -3.53
CA SER A 109 24.17 -27.12 -4.30
C SER A 109 25.67 -27.43 -4.23
N ALA A 110 26.52 -26.42 -4.37
CA ALA A 110 27.98 -26.57 -4.25
C ALA A 110 28.41 -27.04 -2.84
N ARG A 111 27.77 -26.52 -1.79
CA ARG A 111 28.03 -26.94 -0.40
C ARG A 111 27.63 -28.41 -0.19
N ARG A 112 26.49 -28.85 -0.72
CA ARG A 112 26.03 -30.24 -0.62
C ARG A 112 26.98 -31.20 -1.33
N GLN A 113 27.47 -30.86 -2.52
CA GLN A 113 28.44 -31.65 -3.28
C GLN A 113 29.80 -31.73 -2.55
N ALA A 114 30.28 -30.63 -1.97
CA ALA A 114 31.51 -30.62 -1.21
C ALA A 114 31.42 -31.49 0.06
N ALA A 115 30.29 -31.48 0.74
CA ALA A 115 30.03 -32.35 1.90
C ALA A 115 30.03 -33.83 1.51
N ALA A 116 29.34 -34.18 0.42
CA ALA A 116 29.32 -35.57 -0.11
C ALA A 116 30.72 -36.10 -0.47
N ARG A 117 31.56 -35.26 -1.13
CA ARG A 117 32.94 -35.64 -1.46
C ARG A 117 33.81 -35.87 -0.22
N ARG A 118 33.65 -35.07 0.83
CA ARG A 118 34.38 -35.26 2.08
C ARG A 118 34.01 -36.55 2.80
N GLY A 119 32.72 -36.92 2.80
CA GLY A 119 32.25 -38.20 3.34
C GLY A 119 32.86 -39.41 2.63
N ALA A 120 32.90 -39.37 1.28
CA ALA A 120 33.45 -40.46 0.47
C ALA A 120 34.98 -40.64 0.56
N MET A 121 35.72 -39.65 1.08
CA MET A 121 37.16 -39.73 1.31
C MET A 121 37.51 -40.21 2.74
N ALA A 122 36.53 -40.31 3.61
CA ALA A 122 36.73 -40.70 5.02
C ALA A 122 36.43 -42.20 5.27
N GLU A 123 35.92 -42.90 4.28
CA GLU A 123 35.77 -44.38 4.21
C GLU A 123 36.96 -45.01 3.51
#